data_9fd75295605d6fdbe5255c0a38476e36
#
_entry.id   9fd75295605d6fdbe5255c0a38476e36
#
_cell.length_a   1.000
_cell.length_b   1.000
_cell.length_c   1.000
_cell.angle_alpha   90.00
_cell.angle_beta   90.00
_cell.angle_gamma   90.00
#
_symmetry.space_group_name_H-M   'P 1'
#
loop_
_entity.id
_entity.type
_entity.pdbx_description
1 polymer ?
#
loop_
_entity_poly.entity_id
_entity_poly.type
_entity_poly.pdbx_seq_one_letter_code
_entity_poly.pdbx_strand_id
1 'polypeptide(L)'
;MKKHIPNAITMMNLFSGCVAVAMAFSGNFGAVVVWVLMAAVFDFFDGFAARLLGVSSKMGVELDSLADVVSFGVAPATAVFILLRDFSAYPDFLLPLSTILPYTAFLLPVFSALRLAKFNLDDRQTSSFLGLPTPADALFWISYCYGVQYLSPLNEKICYSTLGFIVIFSLLMVSEIPMFSLKIKKIQFAGNEKQALLVVSMIAFVALWGIIGVAWGILFYIALSIFGNSFGKTKR
;
A
#
# COMPACT_ATOMS: atom_id res chain seq x y z
N MET A 1 -1.46 30.40 -11.53
CA MET A 1 -0.98 30.23 -10.15
C MET A 1 -1.73 29.14 -9.39
N LYS A 2 -3.08 29.12 -9.33
CA LYS A 2 -3.85 28.12 -8.53
C LYS A 2 -3.54 26.65 -8.85
N LYS A 3 -3.27 26.28 -10.12
CA LYS A 3 -2.94 24.91 -10.55
C LYS A 3 -1.57 24.40 -10.07
N HIS A 4 -0.68 25.30 -9.58
CA HIS A 4 0.63 24.87 -9.08
C HIS A 4 0.59 24.45 -7.60
N ILE A 5 -0.48 24.78 -6.86
CA ILE A 5 -0.60 24.40 -5.45
C ILE A 5 -0.74 22.87 -5.29
N PRO A 6 -1.69 22.17 -5.99
CA PRO A 6 -1.74 20.72 -5.90
C PRO A 6 -0.43 20.07 -6.31
N ASN A 7 0.17 20.48 -7.45
CA ASN A 7 1.43 19.91 -7.91
C ASN A 7 2.57 20.08 -6.89
N ALA A 8 2.62 21.21 -6.15
CA ALA A 8 3.62 21.38 -5.09
C ALA A 8 3.40 20.39 -3.94
N ILE A 9 2.15 20.09 -3.60
CA ILE A 9 1.81 19.08 -2.57
C ILE A 9 2.19 17.67 -3.08
N THR A 10 1.92 17.35 -4.34
CA THR A 10 2.37 16.09 -4.97
C THR A 10 3.90 15.95 -4.94
N MET A 11 4.64 17.05 -5.14
CA MET A 11 6.11 17.03 -5.00
C MET A 11 6.55 16.76 -3.55
N MET A 12 5.78 17.16 -2.55
CA MET A 12 6.05 16.80 -1.14
C MET A 12 5.76 15.32 -0.87
N ASN A 13 4.73 14.72 -1.51
CA ASN A 13 4.52 13.28 -1.51
C ASN A 13 5.78 12.58 -2.05
N LEU A 14 6.23 12.92 -3.25
CA LEU A 14 7.42 12.36 -3.88
C LEU A 14 8.67 12.50 -3.00
N PHE A 15 8.90 13.70 -2.45
CA PHE A 15 10.04 13.96 -1.55
C PHE A 15 9.99 13.03 -0.33
N SER A 16 8.82 12.89 0.29
CA SER A 16 8.63 11.98 1.43
C SER A 16 8.93 10.53 1.07
N GLY A 17 8.51 10.09 -0.11
CA GLY A 17 8.84 8.76 -0.64
C GLY A 17 10.35 8.56 -0.82
N CYS A 18 11.06 9.56 -1.38
CA CYS A 18 12.52 9.49 -1.52
C CYS A 18 13.23 9.40 -0.16
N VAL A 19 12.77 10.16 0.85
CA VAL A 19 13.32 10.05 2.20
C VAL A 19 13.03 8.68 2.81
N ALA A 20 11.83 8.13 2.60
CA ALA A 20 11.49 6.79 3.05
C ALA A 20 12.43 5.72 2.46
N VAL A 21 12.78 5.84 1.17
CA VAL A 21 13.79 4.96 0.52
C VAL A 21 15.15 5.08 1.23
N ALA A 22 15.62 6.30 1.51
CA ALA A 22 16.88 6.52 2.22
C ALA A 22 16.85 5.90 3.63
N MET A 23 15.73 6.04 4.36
CA MET A 23 15.54 5.43 5.67
C MET A 23 15.50 3.90 5.62
N ALA A 24 14.92 3.33 4.56
CA ALA A 24 14.90 1.89 4.34
C ALA A 24 16.32 1.33 4.19
N PHE A 25 17.20 1.99 3.42
CA PHE A 25 18.60 1.58 3.27
C PHE A 25 19.38 1.59 4.58
N SER A 26 19.04 2.45 5.51
CA SER A 26 19.63 2.47 6.86
C SER A 26 18.99 1.46 7.83
N GLY A 27 18.04 0.63 7.40
CA GLY A 27 17.34 -0.33 8.23
C GLY A 27 16.37 0.31 9.25
N ASN A 28 16.10 1.61 9.13
CA ASN A 28 15.21 2.32 10.06
C ASN A 28 13.75 2.23 9.61
N PHE A 29 13.14 1.06 9.81
CA PHE A 29 11.75 0.82 9.39
C PHE A 29 10.72 1.69 10.12
N GLY A 30 11.04 2.15 11.34
CA GLY A 30 10.19 3.13 12.03
C GLY A 30 10.13 4.46 11.28
N ALA A 31 11.27 4.96 10.80
CA ALA A 31 11.29 6.16 9.98
C ALA A 31 10.62 5.95 8.61
N VAL A 32 10.76 4.75 8.01
CA VAL A 32 10.05 4.41 6.77
C VAL A 32 8.54 4.54 6.97
N VAL A 33 7.99 3.98 8.07
CA VAL A 33 6.55 4.12 8.39
C VAL A 33 6.14 5.58 8.45
N VAL A 34 6.89 6.42 9.18
CA VAL A 34 6.58 7.86 9.32
C VAL A 34 6.57 8.55 7.96
N TRP A 35 7.60 8.36 7.14
CA TRP A 35 7.73 9.06 5.87
C TRP A 35 6.74 8.59 4.80
N VAL A 36 6.38 7.29 4.76
CA VAL A 36 5.33 6.79 3.86
C VAL A 36 3.95 7.28 4.32
N LEU A 37 3.69 7.36 5.63
CA LEU A 37 2.45 7.98 6.12
C LEU A 37 2.39 9.47 5.78
N MET A 38 3.50 10.20 5.88
CA MET A 38 3.57 11.61 5.42
C MET A 38 3.29 11.72 3.92
N ALA A 39 3.84 10.83 3.11
CA ALA A 39 3.54 10.75 1.69
C ALA A 39 2.04 10.55 1.44
N ALA A 40 1.39 9.62 2.15
CA ALA A 40 -0.04 9.37 2.03
C ALA A 40 -0.90 10.57 2.46
N VAL A 41 -0.44 11.35 3.44
CA VAL A 41 -1.09 12.61 3.84
C VAL A 41 -0.99 13.64 2.71
N PHE A 42 0.18 13.82 2.11
CA PHE A 42 0.36 14.75 0.99
C PHE A 42 -0.44 14.34 -0.24
N ASP A 43 -0.47 13.05 -0.61
CA ASP A 43 -1.30 12.48 -1.67
C ASP A 43 -2.79 12.81 -1.46
N PHE A 44 -3.30 12.59 -0.25
CA PHE A 44 -4.68 12.96 0.06
C PHE A 44 -4.93 14.47 -0.12
N PHE A 45 -3.99 15.31 0.34
CA PHE A 45 -4.15 16.76 0.30
C PHE A 45 -4.00 17.36 -1.09
N ASP A 46 -3.20 16.79 -1.99
CA ASP A 46 -3.09 17.32 -3.37
C ASP A 46 -4.40 17.09 -4.15
N GLY A 47 -4.99 15.89 -4.06
CA GLY A 47 -6.29 15.62 -4.64
C GLY A 47 -7.42 16.44 -3.99
N PHE A 48 -7.35 16.69 -2.67
CA PHE A 48 -8.29 17.57 -1.98
C PHE A 48 -8.14 19.04 -2.47
N ALA A 49 -6.91 19.56 -2.54
CA ALA A 49 -6.62 20.90 -3.02
C ALA A 49 -7.03 21.11 -4.47
N ALA A 50 -6.79 20.12 -5.34
CA ALA A 50 -7.21 20.15 -6.74
C ALA A 50 -8.73 20.31 -6.86
N ARG A 51 -9.50 19.53 -6.10
CA ARG A 51 -10.98 19.61 -6.07
C ARG A 51 -11.48 20.93 -5.48
N LEU A 52 -10.89 21.39 -4.37
CA LEU A 52 -11.27 22.64 -3.71
C LEU A 52 -11.04 23.86 -4.59
N LEU A 53 -9.92 23.89 -5.33
CA LEU A 53 -9.54 24.97 -6.22
C LEU A 53 -10.21 24.89 -7.61
N GLY A 54 -10.92 23.79 -7.90
CA GLY A 54 -11.55 23.53 -9.19
C GLY A 54 -10.53 23.43 -10.34
N VAL A 55 -9.32 22.92 -10.05
CA VAL A 55 -8.24 22.79 -11.04
C VAL A 55 -7.91 21.33 -11.31
N SER A 56 -7.77 21.01 -12.59
CA SER A 56 -7.27 19.72 -13.06
C SER A 56 -6.29 19.96 -14.18
N SER A 57 -5.22 19.18 -14.26
CA SER A 57 -4.28 19.24 -15.37
C SER A 57 -3.75 17.83 -15.71
N LYS A 58 -3.53 17.56 -17.00
CA LYS A 58 -2.92 16.30 -17.42
C LYS A 58 -1.57 16.07 -16.72
N MET A 59 -0.75 17.12 -16.63
CA MET A 59 0.54 17.07 -15.92
C MET A 59 0.37 16.71 -14.43
N GLY A 60 -0.68 17.20 -13.76
CA GLY A 60 -0.93 16.88 -12.35
C GLY A 60 -1.25 15.39 -12.15
N VAL A 61 -2.06 14.81 -13.03
CA VAL A 61 -2.41 13.37 -12.98
C VAL A 61 -1.17 12.49 -13.19
N GLU A 62 -0.32 12.84 -14.17
CA GLU A 62 0.92 12.09 -14.42
C GLU A 62 1.92 12.24 -13.26
N LEU A 63 2.05 13.46 -12.72
CA LEU A 63 2.94 13.72 -11.59
C LEU A 63 2.52 12.96 -10.32
N ASP A 64 1.22 12.88 -10.05
CA ASP A 64 0.60 12.13 -8.98
C ASP A 64 0.96 10.64 -9.10
N SER A 65 0.72 10.04 -10.28
CA SER A 65 1.06 8.65 -10.54
C SER A 65 2.57 8.35 -10.38
N LEU A 66 3.44 9.26 -10.82
CA LEU A 66 4.89 9.12 -10.68
C LEU A 66 5.32 9.21 -9.21
N ALA A 67 4.73 10.14 -8.45
CA ALA A 67 4.96 10.27 -7.01
C ALA A 67 4.53 9.00 -6.26
N ASP A 68 3.36 8.47 -6.59
CA ASP A 68 2.81 7.26 -5.99
C ASP A 68 3.67 6.02 -6.25
N VAL A 69 4.21 5.86 -7.47
CA VAL A 69 5.15 4.76 -7.75
C VAL A 69 6.35 4.80 -6.81
N VAL A 70 6.90 5.98 -6.51
CA VAL A 70 8.03 6.12 -5.60
C VAL A 70 7.60 5.90 -4.15
N SER A 71 6.56 6.59 -3.71
CA SER A 71 6.16 6.64 -2.30
C SER A 71 5.48 5.34 -1.83
N PHE A 72 4.67 4.73 -2.69
CA PHE A 72 3.88 3.54 -2.37
C PHE A 72 4.33 2.27 -3.10
N GLY A 73 5.25 2.40 -4.07
CA GLY A 73 5.87 1.25 -4.74
C GLY A 73 7.31 1.05 -4.31
N VAL A 74 8.21 2.00 -4.64
CA VAL A 74 9.66 1.85 -4.44
C VAL A 74 10.04 1.88 -2.95
N ALA A 75 9.47 2.80 -2.16
CA ALA A 75 9.84 2.94 -0.75
C ALA A 75 9.52 1.68 0.07
N PRO A 76 8.29 1.11 0.04
CA PRO A 76 8.00 -0.13 0.74
C PRO A 76 8.78 -1.33 0.17
N ALA A 77 8.98 -1.40 -1.15
CA ALA A 77 9.79 -2.46 -1.76
C ALA A 77 11.25 -2.42 -1.30
N THR A 78 11.81 -1.22 -1.14
CA THR A 78 13.17 -1.07 -0.60
C THR A 78 13.24 -1.58 0.85
N ALA A 79 12.21 -1.31 1.67
CA ALA A 79 12.16 -1.86 3.02
C ALA A 79 12.11 -3.39 3.01
N VAL A 80 11.29 -4.00 2.14
CA VAL A 80 11.22 -5.46 1.97
C VAL A 80 12.54 -6.03 1.45
N PHE A 81 13.18 -5.35 0.50
CA PHE A 81 14.49 -5.75 -0.02
C PHE A 81 15.54 -5.80 1.10
N ILE A 82 15.62 -4.74 1.93
CA ILE A 82 16.55 -4.68 3.06
C ILE A 82 16.22 -5.75 4.10
N LEU A 83 14.92 -5.94 4.41
CA LEU A 83 14.48 -6.99 5.32
C LEU A 83 14.95 -8.37 4.85
N LEU A 84 14.77 -8.70 3.57
CA LEU A 84 15.21 -9.99 3.01
C LEU A 84 16.73 -10.08 2.89
N ARG A 85 17.43 -9.01 2.51
CA ARG A 85 18.89 -8.99 2.40
C ARG A 85 19.57 -9.31 3.74
N ASP A 86 19.03 -8.72 4.81
CA ASP A 86 19.61 -8.82 6.16
C ASP A 86 18.97 -9.99 6.96
N PHE A 87 18.16 -10.83 6.31
CA PHE A 87 17.46 -11.96 6.92
C PHE A 87 18.42 -13.10 7.26
N SER A 88 18.49 -13.50 8.53
CA SER A 88 19.44 -14.50 9.03
C SER A 88 18.91 -15.95 9.05
N ALA A 89 17.59 -16.15 8.85
CA ALA A 89 16.94 -17.45 8.99
C ALA A 89 16.38 -17.99 7.65
N TYR A 90 17.23 -17.94 6.60
CA TYR A 90 16.86 -18.57 5.33
C TYR A 90 16.80 -20.10 5.49
N PRO A 91 15.80 -20.77 4.89
CA PRO A 91 15.77 -22.22 4.79
C PRO A 91 17.00 -22.76 4.05
N ASP A 92 17.54 -23.91 4.44
CA ASP A 92 18.77 -24.48 3.87
C ASP A 92 18.72 -24.58 2.34
N PHE A 93 17.58 -24.99 1.76
CA PHE A 93 17.45 -25.12 0.32
C PHE A 93 17.37 -23.76 -0.42
N LEU A 94 17.05 -22.64 0.26
CA LEU A 94 17.01 -21.29 -0.29
C LEU A 94 18.35 -20.54 -0.05
N LEU A 95 19.23 -21.05 0.80
CA LEU A 95 20.53 -20.40 1.07
C LEU A 95 21.32 -20.08 -0.20
N PRO A 96 21.42 -20.95 -1.23
CA PRO A 96 22.11 -20.62 -2.47
C PRO A 96 21.50 -19.45 -3.24
N LEU A 97 20.23 -19.14 -2.99
CA LEU A 97 19.49 -18.06 -3.64
C LEU A 97 19.36 -16.80 -2.77
N SER A 98 19.88 -16.83 -1.53
CA SER A 98 19.74 -15.73 -0.55
C SER A 98 20.22 -14.37 -1.06
N THR A 99 21.18 -14.34 -1.98
CA THR A 99 21.66 -13.12 -2.64
C THR A 99 20.72 -12.59 -3.73
N ILE A 100 19.87 -13.43 -4.30
CA ILE A 100 18.98 -13.09 -5.42
C ILE A 100 17.55 -12.86 -4.92
N LEU A 101 17.09 -13.62 -3.93
CA LEU A 101 15.73 -13.54 -3.40
C LEU A 101 15.29 -12.13 -2.95
N PRO A 102 16.14 -11.29 -2.34
CA PRO A 102 15.75 -9.92 -1.98
C PRO A 102 15.25 -9.08 -3.17
N TYR A 103 15.77 -9.32 -4.38
CA TYR A 103 15.34 -8.58 -5.57
C TYR A 103 13.90 -8.88 -5.98
N THR A 104 13.29 -9.96 -5.48
CA THR A 104 11.84 -10.23 -5.70
C THR A 104 10.96 -9.13 -5.14
N ALA A 105 11.42 -8.37 -4.13
CA ALA A 105 10.72 -7.21 -3.61
C ALA A 105 10.39 -6.17 -4.70
N PHE A 106 11.23 -6.06 -5.73
CA PHE A 106 11.00 -5.10 -6.82
C PHE A 106 9.87 -5.48 -7.79
N LEU A 107 9.23 -6.63 -7.61
CA LEU A 107 7.94 -6.89 -8.23
C LEU A 107 6.88 -5.88 -7.75
N LEU A 108 6.93 -5.45 -6.50
CA LEU A 108 5.95 -4.51 -5.94
C LEU A 108 5.88 -3.20 -6.73
N PRO A 109 6.98 -2.42 -6.95
CA PRO A 109 6.91 -1.20 -7.74
C PRO A 109 6.58 -1.46 -9.21
N VAL A 110 6.99 -2.59 -9.80
CA VAL A 110 6.65 -2.95 -11.17
C VAL A 110 5.13 -3.11 -11.32
N PHE A 111 4.51 -3.88 -10.44
CA PHE A 111 3.06 -4.07 -10.45
C PHE A 111 2.28 -2.83 -9.99
N SER A 112 2.85 -2.02 -9.08
CA SER A 112 2.30 -0.72 -8.71
C SER A 112 2.23 0.23 -9.92
N ALA A 113 3.31 0.36 -10.69
CA ALA A 113 3.34 1.18 -11.90
C ALA A 113 2.33 0.69 -12.94
N LEU A 114 2.27 -0.63 -13.17
CA LEU A 114 1.30 -1.23 -14.08
C LEU A 114 -0.15 -0.97 -13.63
N ARG A 115 -0.43 -1.06 -12.33
CA ARG A 115 -1.74 -0.76 -11.76
C ARG A 115 -2.14 0.70 -11.98
N LEU A 116 -1.23 1.65 -11.68
CA LEU A 116 -1.49 3.08 -11.85
C LEU A 116 -1.73 3.43 -13.33
N ALA A 117 -0.94 2.87 -14.24
CA ALA A 117 -1.15 3.02 -15.67
C ALA A 117 -2.52 2.48 -16.11
N LYS A 118 -2.93 1.29 -15.64
CA LYS A 118 -4.27 0.75 -15.93
C LYS A 118 -5.38 1.65 -15.36
N PHE A 119 -5.19 2.15 -14.12
CA PHE A 119 -6.15 3.02 -13.48
C PHE A 119 -6.39 4.33 -14.24
N ASN A 120 -5.33 4.94 -14.76
CA ASN A 120 -5.42 6.18 -15.53
C ASN A 120 -6.10 6.01 -16.90
N LEU A 121 -6.10 4.79 -17.45
CA LEU A 121 -6.70 4.46 -18.75
C LEU A 121 -8.12 3.87 -18.64
N ASP A 122 -8.57 3.44 -17.47
CA ASP A 122 -9.82 2.71 -17.30
C ASP A 122 -10.96 3.61 -16.78
N ASP A 123 -11.84 4.03 -17.70
CA ASP A 123 -13.00 4.86 -17.41
C ASP A 123 -14.08 4.15 -16.54
N ARG A 124 -13.98 2.83 -16.33
CA ARG A 124 -14.94 2.04 -15.56
C ARG A 124 -14.81 2.24 -14.05
N GLN A 125 -13.68 2.76 -13.57
CA GLN A 125 -13.34 2.84 -12.14
C GLN A 125 -13.92 4.07 -11.42
N THR A 126 -15.18 4.38 -11.65
CA THR A 126 -15.85 5.54 -11.04
C THR A 126 -16.44 5.26 -9.64
N SER A 127 -16.82 4.02 -9.35
CA SER A 127 -17.54 3.66 -8.12
C SER A 127 -16.89 2.56 -7.26
N SER A 128 -16.00 1.75 -7.82
CA SER A 128 -15.24 0.71 -7.12
C SER A 128 -13.83 0.65 -7.72
N PHE A 129 -12.86 0.27 -6.90
CA PHE A 129 -11.50 0.01 -7.37
C PHE A 129 -11.39 -1.43 -7.86
N LEU A 130 -10.73 -1.64 -8.99
CA LEU A 130 -10.32 -2.97 -9.44
C LEU A 130 -8.87 -3.20 -8.97
N GLY A 131 -8.64 -4.31 -8.29
CA GLY A 131 -7.37 -4.66 -7.68
C GLY A 131 -7.04 -3.90 -6.40
N LEU A 132 -5.97 -4.33 -5.72
CA LEU A 132 -5.52 -3.73 -4.46
C LEU A 132 -4.97 -2.30 -4.71
N PRO A 133 -5.44 -1.27 -3.96
CA PRO A 133 -4.89 0.08 -4.06
C PRO A 133 -3.41 0.14 -3.64
N THR A 134 -2.57 0.89 -4.39
CA THR A 134 -1.14 1.04 -4.09
C THR A 134 -0.85 1.60 -2.69
N PRO A 135 -1.61 2.58 -2.14
CA PRO A 135 -1.41 2.99 -0.76
C PRO A 135 -1.73 1.89 0.27
N ALA A 136 -2.71 1.02 -0.01
CA ALA A 136 -3.02 -0.11 0.88
C ALA A 136 -1.92 -1.16 0.87
N ASP A 137 -1.36 -1.47 -0.31
CA ASP A 137 -0.17 -2.32 -0.45
C ASP A 137 1.01 -1.75 0.35
N ALA A 138 1.31 -0.47 0.17
CA ALA A 138 2.39 0.21 0.88
C ALA A 138 2.21 0.14 2.41
N LEU A 139 1.01 0.44 2.92
CA LEU A 139 0.70 0.38 4.35
C LEU A 139 0.89 -1.03 4.92
N PHE A 140 0.53 -2.07 4.17
CA PHE A 140 0.81 -3.44 4.57
C PHE A 140 2.31 -3.66 4.73
N TRP A 141 3.10 -3.35 3.70
CA TRP A 141 4.52 -3.67 3.68
C TRP A 141 5.33 -2.90 4.71
N ILE A 142 5.09 -1.59 4.88
CA ILE A 142 5.84 -0.82 5.89
C ILE A 142 5.52 -1.29 7.31
N SER A 143 4.26 -1.62 7.60
CA SER A 143 3.87 -2.12 8.92
C SER A 143 4.33 -3.56 9.15
N TYR A 144 4.36 -4.39 8.10
CA TYR A 144 4.91 -5.74 8.14
C TYR A 144 6.43 -5.71 8.43
N CYS A 145 7.21 -4.94 7.66
CA CYS A 145 8.65 -4.82 7.86
C CYS A 145 8.99 -4.27 9.25
N TYR A 146 8.24 -3.25 9.71
CA TYR A 146 8.36 -2.73 11.07
C TYR A 146 8.10 -3.79 12.13
N GLY A 147 7.05 -4.61 11.95
CA GLY A 147 6.72 -5.67 12.89
C GLY A 147 7.75 -6.78 12.93
N VAL A 148 8.21 -7.24 11.76
CA VAL A 148 9.17 -8.35 11.64
C VAL A 148 10.50 -8.02 12.30
N GLN A 149 10.99 -6.77 12.23
CA GLN A 149 12.27 -6.41 12.87
C GLN A 149 12.28 -6.60 14.39
N TYR A 150 11.10 -6.59 15.04
CA TYR A 150 10.98 -6.81 16.49
C TYR A 150 10.69 -8.28 16.84
N LEU A 151 10.49 -9.15 15.85
CA LEU A 151 10.34 -10.57 16.10
C LEU A 151 11.71 -11.21 16.33
N SER A 152 11.84 -11.89 17.47
CA SER A 152 13.04 -12.64 17.82
C SER A 152 12.64 -13.94 18.53
N PRO A 153 13.13 -15.10 18.09
CA PRO A 153 14.02 -15.32 16.94
C PRO A 153 13.25 -15.25 15.60
N LEU A 154 13.93 -14.76 14.55
CA LEU A 154 13.46 -14.94 13.18
C LEU A 154 13.42 -16.44 12.84
N ASN A 155 12.44 -16.83 12.04
CA ASN A 155 12.28 -18.21 11.61
C ASN A 155 11.98 -18.29 10.10
N GLU A 156 12.20 -19.49 9.53
CA GLU A 156 11.99 -19.75 8.10
C GLU A 156 10.57 -19.41 7.63
N LYS A 157 9.55 -19.52 8.51
CA LYS A 157 8.15 -19.22 8.15
C LYS A 157 7.97 -17.76 7.74
N ILE A 158 8.75 -16.85 8.33
CA ILE A 158 8.74 -15.42 7.97
C ILE A 158 9.29 -15.25 6.55
N CYS A 159 10.37 -15.98 6.19
CA CYS A 159 10.89 -15.94 4.82
C CYS A 159 9.84 -16.41 3.81
N TYR A 160 9.22 -17.56 4.04
CA TYR A 160 8.17 -18.10 3.15
C TYR A 160 6.98 -17.15 3.04
N SER A 161 6.50 -16.59 4.18
CA SER A 161 5.37 -15.68 4.17
C SER A 161 5.71 -14.39 3.42
N THR A 162 6.92 -13.84 3.59
CA THR A 162 7.35 -12.63 2.88
C THR A 162 7.37 -12.86 1.37
N LEU A 163 8.02 -13.94 0.92
CA LEU A 163 8.07 -14.28 -0.51
C LEU A 163 6.68 -14.56 -1.09
N GLY A 164 5.84 -15.30 -0.35
CA GLY A 164 4.46 -15.56 -0.74
C GLY A 164 3.62 -14.28 -0.84
N PHE A 165 3.74 -13.39 0.13
CA PHE A 165 3.02 -12.11 0.10
C PHE A 165 3.49 -11.20 -1.04
N ILE A 166 4.81 -11.15 -1.38
CA ILE A 166 5.28 -10.40 -2.54
C ILE A 166 4.51 -10.80 -3.80
N VAL A 167 4.41 -12.11 -4.06
CA VAL A 167 3.71 -12.62 -5.25
C VAL A 167 2.21 -12.32 -5.18
N ILE A 168 1.57 -12.63 -4.05
CA ILE A 168 0.12 -12.44 -3.87
C ILE A 168 -0.26 -10.97 -4.02
N PHE A 169 0.44 -10.04 -3.36
CA PHE A 169 0.12 -8.62 -3.38
C PHE A 169 0.39 -8.00 -4.76
N SER A 170 1.50 -8.39 -5.42
CA SER A 170 1.78 -7.99 -6.79
C SER A 170 0.64 -8.39 -7.75
N LEU A 171 0.17 -9.63 -7.68
CA LEU A 171 -0.94 -10.10 -8.51
C LEU A 171 -2.27 -9.44 -8.14
N LEU A 172 -2.53 -9.21 -6.83
CA LEU A 172 -3.73 -8.54 -6.36
C LEU A 172 -3.82 -7.10 -6.88
N MET A 173 -2.71 -6.37 -6.97
CA MET A 173 -2.71 -4.99 -7.50
C MET A 173 -3.24 -4.91 -8.93
N VAL A 174 -2.95 -5.88 -9.77
CA VAL A 174 -3.37 -5.88 -11.19
C VAL A 174 -4.61 -6.74 -11.48
N SER A 175 -5.16 -7.39 -10.44
CA SER A 175 -6.35 -8.23 -10.55
C SER A 175 -7.60 -7.40 -10.86
N GLU A 176 -8.63 -8.05 -11.42
CA GLU A 176 -9.95 -7.45 -11.62
C GLU A 176 -10.89 -7.68 -10.42
N ILE A 177 -10.34 -8.06 -9.26
CA ILE A 177 -11.13 -8.26 -8.04
C ILE A 177 -11.64 -6.90 -7.57
N PRO A 178 -12.98 -6.72 -7.47
CA PRO A 178 -13.52 -5.44 -7.02
C PRO A 178 -13.24 -5.25 -5.53
N MET A 179 -12.44 -4.23 -5.22
CA MET A 179 -12.17 -3.79 -3.86
C MET A 179 -13.16 -2.68 -3.49
N PHE A 180 -13.77 -2.78 -2.29
CA PHE A 180 -14.71 -1.74 -1.90
C PHE A 180 -13.98 -0.43 -1.55
N SER A 181 -14.61 0.68 -1.96
CA SER A 181 -14.07 2.01 -1.68
C SER A 181 -14.36 2.44 -0.24
N LEU A 182 -13.38 3.08 0.39
CA LEU A 182 -13.54 3.73 1.70
C LEU A 182 -14.31 5.06 1.61
N LYS A 183 -14.66 5.52 0.40
CA LYS A 183 -15.43 6.76 0.21
C LYS A 183 -16.84 6.60 0.79
N ILE A 184 -17.13 7.33 1.85
CA ILE A 184 -18.45 7.41 2.47
C ILE A 184 -19.33 8.30 1.59
N LYS A 185 -20.37 7.73 0.96
CA LYS A 185 -21.29 8.48 0.09
C LYS A 185 -22.32 9.30 0.87
N LYS A 186 -22.75 8.81 2.02
CA LYS A 186 -23.67 9.48 2.97
C LYS A 186 -23.24 9.16 4.38
N ILE A 187 -23.34 10.13 5.29
CA ILE A 187 -23.06 9.91 6.73
C ILE A 187 -24.27 9.19 7.36
N GLN A 188 -24.47 7.95 6.97
CA GLN A 188 -25.49 7.05 7.52
C GLN A 188 -24.85 5.67 7.69
N PHE A 189 -25.20 4.97 8.76
CA PHE A 189 -24.67 3.63 9.03
C PHE A 189 -25.16 2.62 7.98
N ALA A 190 -26.41 2.73 7.57
CA ALA A 190 -27.00 1.89 6.54
C ALA A 190 -26.35 2.14 5.17
N GLY A 191 -25.72 1.11 4.62
CA GLY A 191 -24.97 1.16 3.36
C GLY A 191 -23.47 1.43 3.49
N ASN A 192 -22.96 1.69 4.70
CA ASN A 192 -21.53 1.85 5.00
C ASN A 192 -21.02 0.81 6.03
N GLU A 193 -21.73 -0.30 6.18
CA GLU A 193 -21.45 -1.32 7.21
C GLU A 193 -20.05 -1.91 7.06
N LYS A 194 -19.60 -2.18 5.83
CA LYS A 194 -18.26 -2.71 5.54
C LYS A 194 -17.16 -1.71 5.90
N GLN A 195 -17.37 -0.42 5.59
CA GLN A 195 -16.43 0.65 5.93
C GLN A 195 -16.34 0.83 7.45
N ALA A 196 -17.50 0.86 8.15
CA ALA A 196 -17.55 0.95 9.60
C ALA A 196 -16.85 -0.26 10.25
N LEU A 197 -17.14 -1.48 9.79
CA LEU A 197 -16.50 -2.69 10.28
C LEU A 197 -14.98 -2.64 10.09
N LEU A 198 -14.50 -2.20 8.92
CA LEU A 198 -13.06 -2.10 8.65
C LEU A 198 -12.41 -1.06 9.57
N VAL A 199 -13.02 0.13 9.74
CA VAL A 199 -12.45 1.17 10.62
C VAL A 199 -12.36 0.68 12.06
N VAL A 200 -13.43 0.07 12.59
CA VAL A 200 -13.43 -0.49 13.95
C VAL A 200 -12.38 -1.60 14.10
N SER A 201 -12.29 -2.50 13.11
CA SER A 201 -11.30 -3.58 13.13
C SER A 201 -9.87 -3.03 13.04
N MET A 202 -9.63 -2.01 12.21
CA MET A 202 -8.31 -1.37 12.09
C MET A 202 -7.89 -0.74 13.43
N ILE A 203 -8.80 0.00 14.08
CA ILE A 203 -8.56 0.59 15.40
C ILE A 203 -8.24 -0.51 16.43
N ALA A 204 -9.02 -1.59 16.44
CA ALA A 204 -8.81 -2.71 17.35
C ALA A 204 -7.45 -3.39 17.11
N PHE A 205 -7.10 -3.66 15.85
CA PHE A 205 -5.81 -4.28 15.53
C PHE A 205 -4.63 -3.38 15.91
N VAL A 206 -4.72 -2.08 15.65
CA VAL A 206 -3.67 -1.13 16.05
C VAL A 206 -3.59 -1.01 17.57
N ALA A 207 -4.70 -1.01 18.28
CA ALA A 207 -4.71 -0.96 19.75
C ALA A 207 -4.10 -2.22 20.38
N LEU A 208 -4.29 -3.41 19.77
CA LEU A 208 -3.79 -4.68 20.29
C LEU A 208 -2.32 -4.95 19.91
N TRP A 209 -1.92 -4.60 18.69
CA TRP A 209 -0.62 -4.98 18.13
C TRP A 209 0.24 -3.79 17.67
N GLY A 210 -0.18 -2.55 17.92
CA GLY A 210 0.56 -1.37 17.48
C GLY A 210 0.62 -1.26 15.96
N ILE A 211 1.76 -0.84 15.43
CA ILE A 211 1.94 -0.57 13.99
C ILE A 211 1.70 -1.81 13.13
N ILE A 212 2.11 -3.01 13.58
CA ILE A 212 1.85 -4.26 12.83
C ILE A 212 0.34 -4.56 12.70
N GLY A 213 -0.48 -4.00 13.58
CA GLY A 213 -1.94 -4.08 13.47
C GLY A 213 -2.49 -3.52 12.17
N VAL A 214 -1.77 -2.58 11.53
CA VAL A 214 -2.13 -2.06 10.20
C VAL A 214 -2.02 -3.17 9.14
N ALA A 215 -0.98 -4.01 9.19
CA ALA A 215 -0.86 -5.15 8.27
C ALA A 215 -2.04 -6.12 8.42
N TRP A 216 -2.45 -6.45 9.64
CA TRP A 216 -3.64 -7.26 9.90
C TRP A 216 -4.92 -6.60 9.38
N GLY A 217 -5.05 -5.28 9.53
CA GLY A 217 -6.17 -4.52 9.00
C GLY A 217 -6.25 -4.57 7.48
N ILE A 218 -5.13 -4.50 6.77
CA ILE A 218 -5.09 -4.63 5.31
C ILE A 218 -5.44 -6.05 4.87
N LEU A 219 -4.93 -7.09 5.54
CA LEU A 219 -5.35 -8.47 5.25
C LEU A 219 -6.86 -8.66 5.46
N PHE A 220 -7.41 -8.07 6.51
CA PHE A 220 -8.84 -8.07 6.76
C PHE A 220 -9.63 -7.31 5.69
N TYR A 221 -9.14 -6.15 5.22
CA TYR A 221 -9.71 -5.41 4.11
C TYR A 221 -9.76 -6.24 2.83
N ILE A 222 -8.67 -6.95 2.49
CA ILE A 222 -8.62 -7.85 1.33
C ILE A 222 -9.65 -8.98 1.48
N ALA A 223 -9.70 -9.63 2.65
CA ALA A 223 -10.65 -10.68 2.93
C ALA A 223 -12.11 -10.19 2.81
N LEU A 224 -12.45 -9.05 3.43
CA LEU A 224 -13.78 -8.45 3.32
C LEU A 224 -14.16 -8.09 1.88
N SER A 225 -13.18 -7.63 1.07
CA SER A 225 -13.43 -7.29 -0.34
C SER A 225 -13.74 -8.52 -1.17
N ILE A 226 -12.99 -9.61 -1.00
CA ILE A 226 -13.17 -10.86 -1.74
C ILE A 226 -14.48 -11.54 -1.33
N PHE A 227 -14.65 -11.80 -0.03
CA PHE A 227 -15.82 -12.55 0.47
C PHE A 227 -17.10 -11.73 0.44
N GLY A 228 -17.04 -10.43 0.74
CA GLY A 228 -18.20 -9.55 0.76
C GLY A 228 -18.86 -9.33 -0.60
N ASN A 229 -18.14 -9.57 -1.71
CA ASN A 229 -18.70 -9.53 -3.06
C ASN A 229 -19.36 -10.86 -3.47
N SER A 230 -18.90 -11.98 -2.91
CA SER A 230 -19.52 -13.30 -3.15
C SER A 230 -20.94 -13.39 -2.56
N PHE A 231 -21.19 -12.77 -1.40
CA PHE A 231 -22.52 -12.76 -0.78
C PHE A 231 -23.53 -11.77 -1.42
N GLY A 232 -23.04 -10.75 -2.15
CA GLY A 232 -23.91 -9.77 -2.82
C GLY A 232 -24.52 -10.24 -4.15
N LYS A 233 -23.96 -11.28 -4.79
CA LYS A 233 -24.47 -11.83 -6.06
C LYS A 233 -25.68 -12.78 -5.90
N THR A 234 -26.02 -13.19 -4.68
CA THR A 234 -27.13 -14.16 -4.43
C THR A 234 -28.49 -13.48 -4.20
N LYS A 235 -28.58 -12.15 -4.32
CA LYS A 235 -29.83 -11.39 -4.13
C LYS A 235 -30.18 -10.51 -5.35
N ARG A 236 -30.01 -11.06 -6.58
CA ARG A 236 -30.67 -10.50 -7.78
C ARG A 236 -31.30 -11.61 -8.59
#